data_694ec0b80efac804f2bf91a50dd3d3ea
#
_entry.id   694ec0b80efac804f2bf91a50dd3d3ea
#
_cell.length_a   1.000
_cell.length_b   1.000
_cell.length_c   1.000
_cell.angle_alpha   90.00
_cell.angle_beta   90.00
_cell.angle_gamma   90.00
#
_symmetry.space_group_name_H-M   'P 1'
#
loop_
_entity.id
_entity.type
_entity.pdbx_description
1 polymer ?
#
loop_
_entity_poly.entity_id
_entity_poly.type
_entity_poly.pdbx_seq_one_letter_code
_entity_poly.pdbx_strand_id
1 'polypeptide(L)'
;MLERRRPEPPGAQEGAPRTPETPRQIVDARLTRSVAFSIHVCAVVLGAGALYVAQDLILPLALALVVTLTLSPIVRLLARRGIPAWLTSPLLVAALAGALALIAYTLSYPLSDWVARAPQIGYEIERELRDLRSSFAAVEQASERVDAITGGDAEPGVEEVVVREGGFLATASSGVLRGAAIVAIAALLTAFLLASGDRIYERIVHVMPTFHDKRTAVEIGRAIERSISTYLLTIALINTGLGIVVGLLLWAVGMPTPALFGAMATLLNFLPYIGAILGVAITAVVAVVTFDGLGATLAPPLVYLACTTLEGNVVTPLILGRRLELNAIAILIGVAAMGWLWGAVGVFLAVPLLVAFKTVCDHLPSWHVLGAFLGGSLTRTAEDAQARSDALGGKD
;
A
#
# COMPACT_ATOMS: atom_id res chain seq x y z
N MET A 1 33.74 -54.84 57.05
CA MET A 1 34.14 -53.45 57.24
C MET A 1 33.82 -52.70 55.98
N LEU A 2 32.59 -52.18 55.90
CA LEU A 2 32.05 -51.48 54.73
C LEU A 2 31.89 -50.01 55.10
N GLU A 3 32.79 -49.18 54.58
CA GLU A 3 32.84 -47.72 54.75
C GLU A 3 31.76 -47.08 53.90
N ARG A 4 30.64 -46.61 54.48
CA ARG A 4 29.56 -45.86 53.84
C ARG A 4 30.09 -44.47 53.51
N ARG A 5 30.31 -44.17 52.19
CA ARG A 5 30.47 -42.82 51.71
C ARG A 5 29.16 -42.06 51.86
N ARG A 6 29.16 -40.97 52.62
CA ARG A 6 28.05 -40.00 52.69
C ARG A 6 27.93 -39.29 51.36
N PRO A 7 26.73 -39.04 50.83
CA PRO A 7 26.55 -38.16 49.68
C PRO A 7 26.83 -36.72 50.10
N GLU A 8 27.68 -36.03 49.32
CA GLU A 8 27.88 -34.58 49.42
C GLU A 8 26.56 -33.85 49.11
N PRO A 9 26.27 -32.72 49.81
CA PRO A 9 25.09 -31.91 49.49
C PRO A 9 25.29 -31.25 48.13
N PRO A 10 24.20 -31.06 47.35
CA PRO A 10 24.28 -30.35 46.07
C PRO A 10 24.76 -28.93 46.33
N GLY A 11 25.99 -28.65 45.93
CA GLY A 11 26.59 -27.33 46.02
C GLY A 11 25.78 -26.35 45.21
N ALA A 12 25.29 -25.34 45.89
CA ALA A 12 24.75 -24.14 45.29
C ALA A 12 25.79 -23.60 44.29
N GLN A 13 25.47 -23.66 43.01
CA GLN A 13 26.16 -22.85 41.99
C GLN A 13 25.77 -21.40 42.25
N GLU A 14 26.41 -20.79 43.25
CA GLU A 14 26.41 -19.34 43.37
C GLU A 14 26.90 -18.77 42.06
N GLY A 15 26.01 -17.93 41.44
CA GLY A 15 26.31 -17.26 40.19
C GLY A 15 27.61 -16.50 40.32
N ALA A 16 28.61 -16.88 39.54
CA ALA A 16 29.88 -16.22 39.50
C ALA A 16 29.66 -14.69 39.37
N PRO A 17 30.24 -13.86 40.22
CA PRO A 17 30.06 -12.41 40.15
C PRO A 17 30.51 -11.96 38.76
N ARG A 18 29.60 -11.33 38.01
CA ARG A 18 29.96 -10.71 36.72
C ARG A 18 31.07 -9.74 36.99
N THR A 19 32.28 -10.04 36.55
CA THR A 19 33.41 -9.14 36.63
C THR A 19 33.00 -7.80 36.02
N PRO A 20 33.18 -6.68 36.76
CA PRO A 20 32.81 -5.36 36.22
C PRO A 20 33.60 -5.13 34.95
N GLU A 21 32.87 -4.86 33.84
CA GLU A 21 33.46 -4.54 32.53
C GLU A 21 34.45 -3.39 32.71
N THR A 22 35.70 -3.56 32.29
CA THR A 22 36.69 -2.50 32.37
C THR A 22 36.28 -1.32 31.47
N PRO A 23 36.62 -0.06 31.82
CA PRO A 23 36.25 1.11 31.01
C PRO A 23 36.65 0.98 29.54
N ARG A 24 37.74 0.27 29.24
CA ARG A 24 38.14 -0.04 27.85
C ARG A 24 37.18 -0.95 27.14
N GLN A 25 36.66 -1.99 27.77
CA GLN A 25 35.69 -2.91 27.17
C GLN A 25 34.35 -2.19 26.86
N ILE A 26 33.94 -1.25 27.69
CA ILE A 26 32.76 -0.43 27.49
C ILE A 26 32.95 0.53 26.30
N VAL A 27 34.14 1.13 26.17
CA VAL A 27 34.47 2.03 25.05
C VAL A 27 34.54 1.25 23.74
N ASP A 28 35.20 0.09 23.73
CA ASP A 28 35.30 -0.77 22.53
C ASP A 28 33.95 -1.30 22.10
N ALA A 29 33.06 -1.69 23.02
CA ALA A 29 31.71 -2.12 22.73
C ALA A 29 30.84 -0.97 22.16
N ARG A 30 31.01 0.26 22.65
CA ARG A 30 30.31 1.44 22.11
C ARG A 30 30.81 1.82 20.73
N LEU A 31 32.14 1.82 20.51
CA LEU A 31 32.73 2.07 19.20
C LEU A 31 32.30 1.03 18.18
N THR A 32 32.30 -0.25 18.55
CA THR A 32 31.82 -1.33 17.65
C THR A 32 30.34 -1.17 17.28
N ARG A 33 29.48 -0.80 18.26
CA ARG A 33 28.06 -0.52 17.99
C ARG A 33 27.87 0.71 17.10
N SER A 34 28.61 1.79 17.33
CA SER A 34 28.55 3.01 16.51
C SER A 34 29.01 2.73 15.07
N VAL A 35 30.11 1.99 14.90
CA VAL A 35 30.60 1.59 13.58
C VAL A 35 29.59 0.67 12.87
N ALA A 36 29.06 -0.33 13.60
CA ALA A 36 28.03 -1.21 13.05
C ALA A 36 26.78 -0.42 12.61
N PHE A 37 26.32 0.53 13.42
CA PHE A 37 25.19 1.40 13.08
C PHE A 37 25.50 2.23 11.82
N SER A 38 26.69 2.84 11.73
CA SER A 38 27.10 3.61 10.54
C SER A 38 27.15 2.76 9.28
N ILE A 39 27.65 1.52 9.38
CA ILE A 39 27.66 0.56 8.26
C ILE A 39 26.23 0.22 7.82
N HIS A 40 25.31 -0.01 8.75
CA HIS A 40 23.92 -0.29 8.41
C HIS A 40 23.24 0.91 7.73
N VAL A 41 23.48 2.13 8.24
CA VAL A 41 22.95 3.36 7.61
C VAL A 41 23.51 3.52 6.19
N CYS A 42 24.82 3.37 6.01
CA CYS A 42 25.44 3.42 4.68
C CYS A 42 24.87 2.34 3.75
N ALA A 43 24.69 1.12 4.23
CA ALA A 43 24.12 0.02 3.45
C ALA A 43 22.67 0.33 3.01
N VAL A 44 21.86 0.91 3.90
CA VAL A 44 20.48 1.33 3.56
C VAL A 44 20.48 2.44 2.52
N VAL A 45 21.31 3.48 2.70
CA VAL A 45 21.41 4.61 1.76
C VAL A 45 21.91 4.15 0.37
N LEU A 46 22.97 3.32 0.36
CA LEU A 46 23.51 2.76 -0.88
C LEU A 46 22.50 1.83 -1.56
N GLY A 47 21.79 1.01 -0.77
CA GLY A 47 20.72 0.13 -1.27
C GLY A 47 19.58 0.94 -1.89
N ALA A 48 19.11 1.99 -1.22
CA ALA A 48 18.08 2.89 -1.75
C ALA A 48 18.56 3.60 -3.02
N GLY A 49 19.80 4.07 -3.05
CA GLY A 49 20.40 4.67 -4.25
C GLY A 49 20.50 3.68 -5.42
N ALA A 50 20.89 2.45 -5.16
CA ALA A 50 20.93 1.39 -6.16
C ALA A 50 19.53 1.06 -6.71
N LEU A 51 18.51 0.97 -5.83
CA LEU A 51 17.12 0.76 -6.22
C LEU A 51 16.57 1.93 -7.05
N TYR A 52 16.97 3.15 -6.71
CA TYR A 52 16.60 4.35 -7.48
C TYR A 52 17.22 4.35 -8.88
N VAL A 53 18.51 4.05 -8.99
CA VAL A 53 19.20 3.97 -10.29
C VAL A 53 18.67 2.81 -11.14
N ALA A 54 18.38 1.68 -10.53
CA ALA A 54 17.89 0.49 -11.21
C ALA A 54 16.35 0.47 -11.40
N GLN A 55 15.65 1.58 -11.17
CA GLN A 55 14.19 1.64 -11.21
C GLN A 55 13.58 1.16 -12.53
N ASP A 56 14.19 1.46 -13.66
CA ASP A 56 13.67 1.07 -14.98
C ASP A 56 13.67 -0.47 -15.20
N LEU A 57 14.52 -1.19 -14.47
CA LEU A 57 14.56 -2.64 -14.46
C LEU A 57 13.69 -3.22 -13.35
N ILE A 58 13.75 -2.65 -12.17
CA ILE A 58 13.11 -3.20 -10.97
C ILE A 58 11.60 -2.97 -10.99
N LEU A 59 11.12 -1.80 -11.46
CA LEU A 59 9.68 -1.50 -11.50
C LEU A 59 8.88 -2.51 -12.33
N PRO A 60 9.24 -2.80 -13.60
CA PRO A 60 8.51 -3.81 -14.36
C PRO A 60 8.54 -5.19 -13.70
N LEU A 61 9.67 -5.56 -13.06
CA LEU A 61 9.81 -6.84 -12.37
C LEU A 61 8.95 -6.91 -11.11
N ALA A 62 8.94 -5.86 -10.29
CA ALA A 62 8.12 -5.78 -9.09
C ALA A 62 6.62 -5.80 -9.43
N LEU A 63 6.22 -5.03 -10.46
CA LEU A 63 4.85 -5.02 -10.96
C LEU A 63 4.46 -6.40 -11.50
N ALA A 64 5.33 -7.03 -12.30
CA ALA A 64 5.10 -8.37 -12.82
C ALA A 64 4.95 -9.40 -11.70
N LEU A 65 5.76 -9.31 -10.65
CA LEU A 65 5.67 -10.20 -9.49
C LEU A 65 4.32 -10.04 -8.77
N VAL A 66 3.92 -8.80 -8.49
CA VAL A 66 2.63 -8.50 -7.81
C VAL A 66 1.45 -9.00 -8.66
N VAL A 67 1.45 -8.73 -9.97
CA VAL A 67 0.38 -9.18 -10.87
C VAL A 67 0.38 -10.70 -11.00
N THR A 68 1.57 -11.34 -11.09
CA THR A 68 1.71 -12.81 -11.12
C THR A 68 1.11 -13.43 -9.86
N LEU A 69 1.46 -12.92 -8.69
CA LEU A 69 0.92 -13.43 -7.42
C LEU A 69 -0.61 -13.21 -7.34
N THR A 70 -1.10 -12.08 -7.82
CA THR A 70 -2.55 -11.78 -7.85
C THR A 70 -3.31 -12.75 -8.77
N LEU A 71 -2.77 -13.06 -9.95
CA LEU A 71 -3.43 -13.92 -10.95
C LEU A 71 -3.16 -15.43 -10.75
N SER A 72 -2.13 -15.79 -9.99
CA SER A 72 -1.73 -17.18 -9.74
C SER A 72 -2.87 -18.09 -9.24
N PRO A 73 -3.78 -17.67 -8.31
CA PRO A 73 -4.91 -18.50 -7.90
C PRO A 73 -5.88 -18.80 -9.05
N ILE A 74 -6.06 -17.84 -9.96
CA ILE A 74 -6.97 -17.99 -11.12
C ILE A 74 -6.37 -19.01 -12.10
N VAL A 75 -5.07 -18.90 -12.42
CA VAL A 75 -4.38 -19.85 -13.29
C VAL A 75 -4.43 -21.26 -12.69
N ARG A 76 -4.20 -21.41 -11.39
CA ARG A 76 -4.32 -22.71 -10.69
C ARG A 76 -5.74 -23.27 -10.72
N LEU A 77 -6.75 -22.42 -10.62
CA LEU A 77 -8.15 -22.84 -10.72
C LEU A 77 -8.46 -23.39 -12.12
N LEU A 78 -8.00 -22.70 -13.17
CA LEU A 78 -8.17 -23.13 -14.57
C LEU A 78 -7.35 -24.40 -14.86
N ALA A 79 -6.14 -24.51 -14.34
CA ALA A 79 -5.32 -25.71 -14.46
C ALA A 79 -5.99 -26.95 -13.86
N ARG A 80 -6.69 -26.81 -12.71
CA ARG A 80 -7.50 -27.88 -12.12
C ARG A 80 -8.67 -28.33 -13.00
N ARG A 81 -9.13 -27.47 -13.91
CA ARG A 81 -10.16 -27.79 -14.92
C ARG A 81 -9.59 -28.35 -16.22
N GLY A 82 -8.30 -28.67 -16.24
CA GLY A 82 -7.62 -29.27 -17.39
C GLY A 82 -7.04 -28.29 -18.41
N ILE A 83 -7.12 -26.99 -18.17
CA ILE A 83 -6.55 -26.00 -19.08
C ILE A 83 -5.08 -25.74 -18.69
N PRO A 84 -4.10 -26.00 -19.57
CA PRO A 84 -2.68 -25.89 -19.21
C PRO A 84 -2.26 -24.43 -18.95
N ALA A 85 -1.36 -24.22 -17.99
CA ALA A 85 -0.91 -22.91 -17.57
C ALA A 85 -0.26 -22.07 -18.67
N TRP A 86 0.45 -22.74 -19.62
CA TRP A 86 1.09 -22.05 -20.75
C TRP A 86 0.10 -21.36 -21.70
N LEU A 87 -1.16 -21.84 -21.76
CA LEU A 87 -2.23 -21.24 -22.55
C LEU A 87 -3.03 -20.21 -21.72
N THR A 88 -3.36 -20.54 -20.46
CA THR A 88 -4.15 -19.67 -19.58
C THR A 88 -3.41 -18.40 -19.17
N SER A 89 -2.09 -18.48 -18.99
CA SER A 89 -1.30 -17.32 -18.53
C SER A 89 -1.28 -16.19 -19.54
N PRO A 90 -0.88 -16.36 -20.81
CA PRO A 90 -0.90 -15.26 -21.77
C PRO A 90 -2.33 -14.78 -22.07
N LEU A 91 -3.32 -15.68 -22.08
CA LEU A 91 -4.71 -15.29 -22.29
C LEU A 91 -5.24 -14.40 -21.16
N LEU A 92 -4.94 -14.75 -19.91
CA LEU A 92 -5.37 -13.98 -18.74
C LEU A 92 -4.68 -12.62 -18.69
N VAL A 93 -3.37 -12.57 -18.98
CA VAL A 93 -2.61 -11.31 -19.06
C VAL A 93 -3.13 -10.44 -20.22
N ALA A 94 -3.41 -11.02 -21.38
CA ALA A 94 -3.97 -10.31 -22.52
C ALA A 94 -5.39 -9.78 -22.21
N ALA A 95 -6.21 -10.58 -21.52
CA ALA A 95 -7.53 -10.15 -21.06
C ALA A 95 -7.45 -8.98 -20.06
N LEU A 96 -6.53 -9.05 -19.09
CA LEU A 96 -6.29 -7.96 -18.15
C LEU A 96 -5.78 -6.70 -18.85
N ALA A 97 -4.79 -6.84 -19.72
CA ALA A 97 -4.23 -5.71 -20.49
C ALA A 97 -5.29 -5.11 -21.41
N GLY A 98 -6.11 -5.94 -22.08
CA GLY A 98 -7.21 -5.51 -22.92
C GLY A 98 -8.31 -4.78 -22.13
N ALA A 99 -8.65 -5.28 -20.93
CA ALA A 99 -9.59 -4.61 -20.03
C ALA A 99 -9.07 -3.24 -19.57
N LEU A 100 -7.81 -3.16 -19.17
CA LEU A 100 -7.16 -1.90 -18.78
C LEU A 100 -7.08 -0.91 -19.96
N ALA A 101 -6.73 -1.40 -21.15
CA ALA A 101 -6.69 -0.59 -22.36
C ALA A 101 -8.08 -0.07 -22.73
N LEU A 102 -9.12 -0.91 -22.65
CA LEU A 102 -10.50 -0.52 -22.87
C LEU A 102 -10.97 0.54 -21.87
N ILE A 103 -10.68 0.34 -20.58
CA ILE A 103 -10.95 1.31 -19.53
C ILE A 103 -10.24 2.64 -19.85
N ALA A 104 -8.94 2.60 -20.13
CA ALA A 104 -8.17 3.78 -20.49
C ALA A 104 -8.74 4.50 -21.72
N TYR A 105 -9.13 3.76 -22.75
CA TYR A 105 -9.74 4.31 -23.97
C TYR A 105 -11.09 4.96 -23.68
N THR A 106 -11.98 4.28 -22.95
CA THR A 106 -13.31 4.82 -22.62
C THR A 106 -13.25 6.03 -21.69
N LEU A 107 -12.22 6.08 -20.82
CA LEU A 107 -12.01 7.18 -19.89
C LEU A 107 -11.17 8.32 -20.45
N SER A 108 -10.48 8.13 -21.59
CA SER A 108 -9.60 9.16 -22.17
C SER A 108 -10.36 10.43 -22.54
N TYR A 109 -11.54 10.29 -23.17
CA TYR A 109 -12.36 11.44 -23.55
C TYR A 109 -12.92 12.21 -22.34
N PRO A 110 -13.60 11.57 -21.37
CA PRO A 110 -14.02 12.25 -20.15
C PRO A 110 -12.87 12.94 -19.41
N LEU A 111 -11.73 12.27 -19.29
CA LEU A 111 -10.57 12.81 -18.59
C LEU A 111 -9.99 14.05 -19.30
N SER A 112 -9.87 14.02 -20.63
CA SER A 112 -9.39 15.16 -21.41
C SER A 112 -10.34 16.36 -21.31
N ASP A 113 -11.64 16.14 -21.31
CA ASP A 113 -12.66 17.17 -21.14
C ASP A 113 -12.57 17.82 -19.74
N TRP A 114 -12.41 17.03 -18.69
CA TRP A 114 -12.20 17.54 -17.33
C TRP A 114 -10.88 18.32 -17.17
N VAL A 115 -9.79 17.84 -17.75
CA VAL A 115 -8.50 18.55 -17.74
C VAL A 115 -8.60 19.89 -18.50
N ALA A 116 -9.31 19.90 -19.61
CA ALA A 116 -9.52 21.14 -20.39
C ALA A 116 -10.38 22.17 -19.63
N ARG A 117 -11.33 21.70 -18.80
CA ARG A 117 -12.19 22.58 -17.97
C ARG A 117 -11.55 22.93 -16.62
N ALA A 118 -10.44 22.30 -16.22
CA ALA A 118 -9.83 22.52 -14.91
C ALA A 118 -9.57 24.01 -14.59
N PRO A 119 -9.10 24.88 -15.53
CA PRO A 119 -8.97 26.32 -15.26
C PRO A 119 -10.30 27.01 -14.95
N GLN A 120 -11.37 26.64 -15.67
CA GLN A 120 -12.71 27.19 -15.45
C GLN A 120 -13.26 26.78 -14.09
N ILE A 121 -13.05 25.52 -13.70
CA ILE A 121 -13.40 24.98 -12.37
C ILE A 121 -12.73 25.80 -11.26
N GLY A 122 -11.47 26.18 -11.43
CA GLY A 122 -10.76 27.05 -10.48
C GLY A 122 -11.46 28.38 -10.27
N TYR A 123 -11.87 29.05 -11.36
CA TYR A 123 -12.61 30.32 -11.30
C TYR A 123 -14.01 30.16 -10.69
N GLU A 124 -14.72 29.09 -11.00
CA GLU A 124 -16.05 28.81 -10.44
C GLU A 124 -15.99 28.53 -8.93
N ILE A 125 -15.02 27.76 -8.47
CA ILE A 125 -14.77 27.53 -7.04
C ILE A 125 -14.44 28.85 -6.31
N GLU A 126 -13.60 29.69 -6.90
CA GLU A 126 -13.28 30.99 -6.31
C GLU A 126 -14.50 31.88 -6.20
N ARG A 127 -15.37 31.85 -7.20
CA ARG A 127 -16.64 32.59 -7.21
C ARG A 127 -17.58 32.07 -6.13
N GLU A 128 -17.82 30.77 -6.06
CA GLU A 128 -18.65 30.14 -5.01
C GLU A 128 -18.13 30.41 -3.60
N LEU A 129 -16.79 30.33 -3.41
CA LEU A 129 -16.17 30.66 -2.13
C LEU A 129 -16.32 32.15 -1.78
N ARG A 130 -16.28 33.05 -2.77
CA ARG A 130 -16.55 34.49 -2.56
C ARG A 130 -18.00 34.71 -2.16
N ASP A 131 -18.95 34.05 -2.84
CA ASP A 131 -20.38 34.16 -2.55
C ASP A 131 -20.73 33.59 -1.17
N LEU A 132 -20.09 32.49 -0.77
CA LEU A 132 -20.16 31.95 0.59
C LEU A 132 -19.58 32.94 1.62
N ARG A 133 -18.38 33.49 1.35
CA ARG A 133 -17.77 34.50 2.24
C ARG A 133 -18.64 35.75 2.36
N SER A 134 -19.21 36.23 1.26
CA SER A 134 -20.12 37.40 1.30
C SER A 134 -21.39 37.12 2.08
N SER A 135 -21.92 35.87 1.99
CA SER A 135 -23.08 35.44 2.79
C SER A 135 -22.74 35.32 4.29
N PHE A 136 -21.56 34.81 4.64
CA PHE A 136 -21.09 34.80 6.02
C PHE A 136 -20.76 36.20 6.51
N ALA A 137 -20.11 37.05 5.70
CA ALA A 137 -19.86 38.45 6.04
C ALA A 137 -21.14 39.26 6.22
N ALA A 138 -22.21 38.96 5.45
CA ALA A 138 -23.53 39.57 5.65
C ALA A 138 -24.17 39.14 6.98
N VAL A 139 -23.95 37.89 7.44
CA VAL A 139 -24.37 37.41 8.75
C VAL A 139 -23.52 38.05 9.87
N GLU A 140 -22.21 38.17 9.65
CA GLU A 140 -21.27 38.82 10.59
C GLU A 140 -21.51 40.33 10.67
N GLN A 141 -21.73 41.02 9.52
CA GLN A 141 -22.13 42.43 9.51
C GLN A 141 -23.51 42.70 10.15
N ALA A 142 -24.42 41.73 10.11
CA ALA A 142 -25.66 41.81 10.88
C ALA A 142 -25.39 41.72 12.40
N SER A 143 -24.34 41.01 12.81
CA SER A 143 -23.84 40.94 14.20
C SER A 143 -22.96 42.14 14.57
N GLU A 144 -22.13 42.64 13.64
CA GLU A 144 -21.21 43.78 13.85
C GLU A 144 -21.86 45.14 13.77
N ARG A 145 -23.05 45.26 13.20
CA ARG A 145 -23.83 46.51 13.35
C ARG A 145 -24.17 46.91 14.80
N VAL A 146 -23.86 46.02 15.72
CA VAL A 146 -23.94 46.31 17.17
C VAL A 146 -22.60 46.86 17.71
N ASP A 147 -21.46 46.65 17.02
CA ASP A 147 -20.13 47.01 17.56
C ASP A 147 -19.31 47.96 16.69
N ALA A 148 -19.83 48.52 15.59
CA ALA A 148 -19.06 49.36 14.67
C ALA A 148 -18.97 50.82 15.14
N ILE A 149 -18.03 51.10 16.02
CA ILE A 149 -17.28 52.36 16.07
C ILE A 149 -15.83 52.04 16.40
N THR A 150 -14.99 51.81 15.38
CA THR A 150 -13.56 52.17 15.27
C THR A 150 -12.81 51.32 14.21
N GLY A 151 -12.54 51.91 13.07
CA GLY A 151 -11.21 52.11 12.46
C GLY A 151 -10.46 50.96 11.78
N GLY A 152 -10.15 51.11 10.49
CA GLY A 152 -8.84 50.77 9.93
C GLY A 152 -8.79 49.83 8.72
N ASP A 153 -8.47 50.39 7.55
CA ASP A 153 -8.22 49.76 6.25
C ASP A 153 -7.01 48.82 6.26
N ALA A 154 -7.13 47.67 5.55
CA ALA A 154 -5.99 46.96 4.97
C ALA A 154 -6.45 46.12 3.78
N GLU A 155 -6.02 46.48 2.58
CA GLU A 155 -6.15 45.66 1.36
C GLU A 155 -5.14 44.50 1.39
N PRO A 156 -5.51 43.27 1.01
CA PRO A 156 -4.56 42.20 0.71
C PRO A 156 -4.33 42.10 -0.82
N GLY A 157 -3.07 42.22 -1.23
CA GLY A 157 -2.62 42.03 -2.61
C GLY A 157 -2.80 40.57 -3.07
N VAL A 158 -3.35 40.42 -4.26
CA VAL A 158 -3.50 39.15 -4.96
C VAL A 158 -2.23 38.86 -5.74
N GLU A 159 -1.52 37.80 -5.38
CA GLU A 159 -0.35 37.29 -6.09
C GLU A 159 -0.82 36.37 -7.23
N GLU A 160 -0.68 36.85 -8.47
CA GLU A 160 -1.07 36.15 -9.69
C GLU A 160 -0.01 35.08 -10.05
N VAL A 161 -0.31 33.80 -9.77
CA VAL A 161 0.53 32.67 -10.15
C VAL A 161 0.30 32.33 -11.61
N VAL A 162 1.22 32.77 -12.48
CA VAL A 162 1.21 32.42 -13.91
C VAL A 162 1.68 30.97 -14.08
N VAL A 163 0.75 30.06 -14.37
CA VAL A 163 1.04 28.69 -14.75
C VAL A 163 1.59 28.67 -16.19
N ARG A 164 2.86 28.32 -16.35
CA ARG A 164 3.48 28.12 -17.68
C ARG A 164 2.96 26.85 -18.32
N GLU A 165 2.03 26.96 -19.24
CA GLU A 165 1.33 25.85 -19.94
C GLU A 165 2.22 25.00 -20.88
N GLY A 166 3.40 25.46 -21.29
CA GLY A 166 4.23 24.79 -22.30
C GLY A 166 5.01 23.54 -21.83
N GLY A 167 5.26 23.39 -20.52
CA GLY A 167 6.08 22.29 -19.97
C GLY A 167 5.29 21.06 -19.55
N PHE A 168 4.03 21.24 -19.16
CA PHE A 168 3.22 20.15 -18.60
C PHE A 168 2.85 19.09 -19.64
N LEU A 169 2.43 19.48 -20.85
CA LEU A 169 2.05 18.54 -21.92
C LEU A 169 3.23 17.71 -22.43
N ALA A 170 4.41 18.32 -22.56
CA ALA A 170 5.62 17.59 -22.97
C ALA A 170 6.11 16.62 -21.88
N THR A 171 6.03 17.01 -20.62
CA THR A 171 6.39 16.16 -19.48
C THR A 171 5.36 15.04 -19.29
N ALA A 172 4.07 15.33 -19.48
CA ALA A 172 3.01 14.33 -19.39
C ALA A 172 3.12 13.29 -20.51
N SER A 173 3.43 13.68 -21.76
CA SER A 173 3.56 12.73 -22.88
C SER A 173 4.74 11.77 -22.72
N SER A 174 5.89 12.25 -22.25
CA SER A 174 7.06 11.39 -21.96
C SER A 174 6.81 10.43 -20.79
N GLY A 175 6.09 10.88 -19.76
CA GLY A 175 5.68 10.08 -18.62
C GLY A 175 4.72 8.95 -19.02
N VAL A 176 3.77 9.22 -19.92
CA VAL A 176 2.81 8.22 -20.43
C VAL A 176 3.53 7.13 -21.24
N LEU A 177 4.46 7.50 -22.13
CA LEU A 177 5.24 6.55 -22.92
C LEU A 177 6.09 5.63 -22.02
N ARG A 178 6.78 6.20 -21.02
CA ARG A 178 7.58 5.44 -20.06
C ARG A 178 6.68 4.50 -19.24
N GLY A 179 5.54 4.98 -18.76
CA GLY A 179 4.57 4.18 -18.04
C GLY A 179 4.03 3.02 -18.87
N ALA A 180 3.69 3.26 -20.14
CA ALA A 180 3.24 2.23 -21.07
C ALA A 180 4.32 1.16 -21.32
N ALA A 181 5.59 1.56 -21.45
CA ALA A 181 6.70 0.60 -21.60
C ALA A 181 6.87 -0.26 -20.34
N ILE A 182 6.80 0.31 -19.14
CA ILE A 182 6.86 -0.43 -17.86
C ILE A 182 5.72 -1.46 -17.79
N VAL A 183 4.49 -1.06 -18.14
CA VAL A 183 3.33 -1.96 -18.13
C VAL A 183 3.46 -3.08 -19.16
N ALA A 184 3.94 -2.77 -20.38
CA ALA A 184 4.14 -3.77 -21.42
C ALA A 184 5.20 -4.82 -21.03
N ILE A 185 6.33 -4.38 -20.47
CA ILE A 185 7.39 -5.28 -19.98
C ILE A 185 6.86 -6.10 -18.81
N ALA A 186 6.16 -5.48 -17.87
CA ALA A 186 5.55 -6.17 -16.73
C ALA A 186 4.53 -7.22 -17.20
N ALA A 187 3.69 -6.93 -18.17
CA ALA A 187 2.73 -7.88 -18.73
C ALA A 187 3.44 -9.09 -19.38
N LEU A 188 4.48 -8.84 -20.16
CA LEU A 188 5.28 -9.91 -20.74
C LEU A 188 5.93 -10.79 -19.67
N LEU A 189 6.58 -10.19 -18.69
CA LEU A 189 7.19 -10.90 -17.56
C LEU A 189 6.15 -11.69 -16.76
N THR A 190 4.97 -11.10 -16.50
CA THR A 190 3.85 -11.77 -15.82
C THR A 190 3.42 -13.01 -16.58
N ALA A 191 3.25 -12.92 -17.91
CA ALA A 191 2.88 -14.07 -18.72
C ALA A 191 3.91 -15.20 -18.62
N PHE A 192 5.21 -14.86 -18.67
CA PHE A 192 6.29 -15.85 -18.52
C PHE A 192 6.35 -16.43 -17.10
N LEU A 193 6.24 -15.63 -16.07
CA LEU A 193 6.26 -16.09 -14.67
C LEU A 193 5.09 -17.04 -14.39
N LEU A 194 3.88 -16.68 -14.79
CA LEU A 194 2.69 -17.51 -14.65
C LEU A 194 2.78 -18.81 -15.45
N ALA A 195 3.28 -18.74 -16.70
CA ALA A 195 3.46 -19.92 -17.56
C ALA A 195 4.54 -20.87 -17.04
N SER A 196 5.59 -20.31 -16.38
CA SER A 196 6.66 -21.09 -15.77
C SER A 196 6.23 -21.85 -14.51
N GLY A 197 5.21 -21.36 -13.82
CA GLY A 197 4.54 -22.02 -12.70
C GLY A 197 5.49 -22.73 -11.72
N ASP A 198 5.23 -24.01 -11.48
CA ASP A 198 5.99 -24.85 -10.52
C ASP A 198 7.44 -25.14 -10.92
N ARG A 199 7.85 -24.86 -12.18
CA ARG A 199 9.22 -25.13 -12.65
C ARG A 199 10.30 -24.35 -11.90
N ILE A 200 9.95 -23.18 -11.35
CA ILE A 200 10.85 -22.36 -10.53
C ILE A 200 11.14 -23.11 -9.22
N TYR A 201 10.11 -23.68 -8.59
CA TYR A 201 10.26 -24.48 -7.36
C TYR A 201 11.09 -25.76 -7.63
N GLU A 202 10.85 -26.44 -8.75
CA GLU A 202 11.63 -27.61 -9.14
C GLU A 202 13.12 -27.29 -9.25
N ARG A 203 13.49 -26.16 -9.84
CA ARG A 203 14.90 -25.74 -9.96
C ARG A 203 15.52 -25.39 -8.61
N ILE A 204 14.80 -24.69 -7.72
CA ILE A 204 15.27 -24.38 -6.37
C ILE A 204 15.55 -25.65 -5.58
N VAL A 205 14.64 -26.64 -5.67
CA VAL A 205 14.81 -27.96 -5.04
C VAL A 205 16.05 -28.70 -5.52
N HIS A 206 16.41 -28.57 -6.80
CA HIS A 206 17.61 -29.25 -7.34
C HIS A 206 18.92 -28.71 -6.79
N VAL A 207 18.97 -27.43 -6.42
CA VAL A 207 20.20 -26.75 -5.92
C VAL A 207 20.46 -27.02 -4.44
N MET A 208 19.43 -27.39 -3.66
CA MET A 208 19.57 -27.60 -2.21
C MET A 208 20.21 -28.97 -1.87
N PRO A 209 21.15 -29.02 -0.91
CA PRO A 209 21.95 -30.24 -0.67
C PRO A 209 21.20 -31.35 0.09
N THR A 210 20.28 -31.03 1.00
CA THR A 210 19.59 -32.04 1.83
C THR A 210 18.09 -32.17 1.52
N PHE A 211 17.53 -33.39 1.67
CA PHE A 211 16.10 -33.65 1.45
C PHE A 211 15.20 -32.91 2.46
N HIS A 212 15.64 -32.76 3.69
CA HIS A 212 14.90 -32.05 4.74
C HIS A 212 14.77 -30.55 4.41
N ASP A 213 15.89 -29.91 4.01
CA ASP A 213 15.91 -28.49 3.65
C ASP A 213 15.08 -28.23 2.39
N LYS A 214 15.12 -29.17 1.42
CA LYS A 214 14.32 -29.13 0.19
C LYS A 214 12.82 -29.05 0.51
N ARG A 215 12.34 -29.95 1.34
CA ARG A 215 10.93 -30.04 1.71
C ARG A 215 10.48 -28.79 2.47
N THR A 216 11.23 -28.39 3.47
CA THR A 216 10.94 -27.22 4.31
C THR A 216 10.92 -25.94 3.47
N ALA A 217 11.90 -25.72 2.60
CA ALA A 217 11.97 -24.54 1.74
C ALA A 217 10.78 -24.47 0.76
N VAL A 218 10.38 -25.60 0.16
CA VAL A 218 9.23 -25.63 -0.75
C VAL A 218 7.92 -25.40 0.01
N GLU A 219 7.75 -26.02 1.19
CA GLU A 219 6.57 -25.82 2.02
C GLU A 219 6.43 -24.37 2.45
N ILE A 220 7.50 -23.74 2.94
CA ILE A 220 7.53 -22.32 3.31
C ILE A 220 7.28 -21.44 2.09
N GLY A 221 7.99 -21.65 0.98
CA GLY A 221 7.81 -20.86 -0.24
C GLY A 221 6.38 -20.90 -0.78
N ARG A 222 5.76 -22.09 -0.80
CA ARG A 222 4.35 -22.24 -1.20
C ARG A 222 3.37 -21.63 -0.21
N ALA A 223 3.67 -21.68 1.08
CA ALA A 223 2.85 -21.03 2.11
C ALA A 223 2.87 -19.51 1.95
N ILE A 224 4.07 -18.92 1.77
CA ILE A 224 4.26 -17.49 1.50
C ILE A 224 3.52 -17.08 0.23
N GLU A 225 3.78 -17.77 -0.89
CA GLU A 225 3.12 -17.50 -2.17
C GLU A 225 1.60 -17.54 -2.04
N ARG A 226 1.05 -18.58 -1.41
CA ARG A 226 -0.40 -18.73 -1.23
C ARG A 226 -0.98 -17.61 -0.38
N SER A 227 -0.32 -17.26 0.71
CA SER A 227 -0.75 -16.18 1.61
C SER A 227 -0.81 -14.84 0.88
N ILE A 228 0.27 -14.48 0.20
CA ILE A 228 0.36 -13.23 -0.56
C ILE A 228 -0.63 -13.21 -1.73
N SER A 229 -0.71 -14.29 -2.50
CA SER A 229 -1.62 -14.39 -3.65
C SER A 229 -3.08 -14.25 -3.24
N THR A 230 -3.49 -14.93 -2.16
CA THR A 230 -4.87 -14.85 -1.66
C THR A 230 -5.19 -13.43 -1.20
N TYR A 231 -4.26 -12.79 -0.47
CA TYR A 231 -4.42 -11.40 -0.04
C TYR A 231 -4.56 -10.44 -1.23
N LEU A 232 -3.62 -10.49 -2.18
CA LEU A 232 -3.61 -9.58 -3.32
C LEU A 232 -4.86 -9.73 -4.20
N LEU A 233 -5.26 -10.98 -4.48
CA LEU A 233 -6.48 -11.24 -5.24
C LEU A 233 -7.72 -10.72 -4.49
N THR A 234 -7.80 -10.95 -3.17
CA THR A 234 -8.92 -10.50 -2.36
C THR A 234 -9.02 -8.97 -2.35
N ILE A 235 -7.92 -8.25 -2.14
CA ILE A 235 -7.89 -6.78 -2.20
C ILE A 235 -8.26 -6.28 -3.60
N ALA A 236 -7.76 -6.89 -4.66
CA ALA A 236 -8.12 -6.51 -6.03
C ALA A 236 -9.63 -6.66 -6.29
N LEU A 237 -10.24 -7.74 -5.78
CA LEU A 237 -11.68 -7.96 -5.89
C LEU A 237 -12.49 -6.97 -5.06
N ILE A 238 -12.07 -6.68 -3.81
CA ILE A 238 -12.71 -5.68 -2.95
C ILE A 238 -12.66 -4.31 -3.63
N ASN A 239 -11.49 -3.87 -4.10
CA ASN A 239 -11.31 -2.58 -4.74
C ASN A 239 -12.13 -2.46 -6.04
N THR A 240 -12.17 -3.53 -6.84
CA THR A 240 -13.00 -3.56 -8.04
C THR A 240 -14.49 -3.49 -7.68
N GLY A 241 -14.92 -4.23 -6.66
CA GLY A 241 -16.29 -4.19 -6.14
C GLY A 241 -16.67 -2.80 -5.64
N LEU A 242 -15.78 -2.16 -4.86
CA LEU A 242 -15.96 -0.78 -4.40
C LEU A 242 -16.15 0.18 -5.59
N GLY A 243 -15.27 0.09 -6.58
CA GLY A 243 -15.36 0.96 -7.76
C GLY A 243 -16.67 0.79 -8.54
N ILE A 244 -17.16 -0.44 -8.69
CA ILE A 244 -18.45 -0.71 -9.31
C ILE A 244 -19.59 -0.08 -8.49
N VAL A 245 -19.59 -0.27 -7.17
CA VAL A 245 -20.62 0.29 -6.27
C VAL A 245 -20.59 1.81 -6.30
N VAL A 246 -19.41 2.43 -6.16
CA VAL A 246 -19.25 3.89 -6.25
C VAL A 246 -19.75 4.41 -7.61
N GLY A 247 -19.33 3.78 -8.70
CA GLY A 247 -19.79 4.18 -10.06
C GLY A 247 -21.30 4.11 -10.21
N LEU A 248 -21.93 3.04 -9.74
CA LEU A 248 -23.39 2.87 -9.82
C LEU A 248 -24.14 3.87 -8.93
N LEU A 249 -23.67 4.11 -7.71
CA LEU A 249 -24.32 5.07 -6.81
C LEU A 249 -24.15 6.50 -7.28
N LEU A 250 -22.99 6.87 -7.81
CA LEU A 250 -22.77 8.19 -8.41
C LEU A 250 -23.59 8.39 -9.69
N TRP A 251 -23.79 7.33 -10.47
CA TRP A 251 -24.74 7.36 -11.59
C TRP A 251 -26.18 7.62 -11.12
N ALA A 252 -26.60 6.97 -10.04
CA ALA A 252 -27.96 7.14 -9.49
C ALA A 252 -28.18 8.57 -8.93
N VAL A 253 -27.14 9.24 -8.46
CA VAL A 253 -27.19 10.63 -7.99
C VAL A 253 -27.08 11.65 -9.15
N GLY A 254 -26.88 11.18 -10.39
CA GLY A 254 -26.80 12.04 -11.58
C GLY A 254 -25.39 12.63 -11.84
N MET A 255 -24.34 12.05 -11.22
CA MET A 255 -22.98 12.51 -11.45
C MET A 255 -22.55 12.28 -12.91
N PRO A 256 -21.92 13.26 -13.59
CA PRO A 256 -21.41 13.05 -14.94
C PRO A 256 -20.25 12.05 -14.93
N THR A 257 -20.14 11.27 -16.00
CA THR A 257 -19.05 10.28 -16.18
C THR A 257 -18.83 9.33 -14.98
N PRO A 258 -19.87 8.66 -14.45
CA PRO A 258 -19.78 7.89 -13.19
C PRO A 258 -18.78 6.73 -13.28
N ALA A 259 -18.55 6.16 -14.48
CA ALA A 259 -17.56 5.13 -14.71
C ALA A 259 -16.12 5.61 -14.43
N LEU A 260 -15.82 6.88 -14.68
CA LEU A 260 -14.52 7.49 -14.34
C LEU A 260 -14.30 7.48 -12.83
N PHE A 261 -15.30 7.91 -12.05
CA PHE A 261 -15.23 7.91 -10.59
C PHE A 261 -15.16 6.49 -10.02
N GLY A 262 -15.86 5.53 -10.63
CA GLY A 262 -15.75 4.11 -10.25
C GLY A 262 -14.35 3.56 -10.50
N ALA A 263 -13.77 3.81 -11.68
CA ALA A 263 -12.39 3.41 -11.97
C ALA A 263 -11.38 4.11 -11.05
N MET A 264 -11.58 5.40 -10.78
CA MET A 264 -10.79 6.18 -9.83
C MET A 264 -10.88 5.57 -8.43
N ALA A 265 -12.08 5.21 -7.94
CA ALA A 265 -12.26 4.57 -6.66
C ALA A 265 -11.51 3.23 -6.57
N THR A 266 -11.60 2.39 -7.63
CA THR A 266 -10.84 1.13 -7.71
C THR A 266 -9.34 1.37 -7.55
N LEU A 267 -8.78 2.34 -8.27
CA LEU A 267 -7.35 2.62 -8.27
C LEU A 267 -6.89 3.30 -6.98
N LEU A 268 -7.59 4.35 -6.55
CA LEU A 268 -7.22 5.11 -5.37
C LEU A 268 -7.32 4.27 -4.09
N ASN A 269 -8.22 3.28 -4.03
CA ASN A 269 -8.36 2.42 -2.85
C ASN A 269 -7.15 1.51 -2.58
N PHE A 270 -6.22 1.38 -3.54
CA PHE A 270 -4.91 0.77 -3.26
C PHE A 270 -4.00 1.66 -2.40
N LEU A 271 -4.32 2.96 -2.24
CA LEU A 271 -3.61 3.90 -1.39
C LEU A 271 -4.40 4.11 -0.08
N PRO A 272 -4.06 3.43 1.01
CA PRO A 272 -4.80 3.54 2.26
C PRO A 272 -4.85 4.99 2.75
N TYR A 273 -6.00 5.42 3.22
CA TYR A 273 -6.32 6.77 3.72
C TYR A 273 -6.22 7.87 2.66
N ILE A 274 -5.10 7.97 1.94
CA ILE A 274 -4.86 9.00 0.92
C ILE A 274 -5.86 8.85 -0.22
N GLY A 275 -6.13 7.61 -0.65
CA GLY A 275 -7.06 7.33 -1.76
C GLY A 275 -8.48 7.79 -1.46
N ALA A 276 -8.98 7.51 -0.27
CA ALA A 276 -10.32 7.94 0.14
C ALA A 276 -10.42 9.47 0.19
N ILE A 277 -9.42 10.15 0.80
CA ILE A 277 -9.39 11.62 0.90
C ILE A 277 -9.37 12.25 -0.49
N LEU A 278 -8.46 11.80 -1.37
CA LEU A 278 -8.38 12.31 -2.74
C LEU A 278 -9.66 12.03 -3.54
N GLY A 279 -10.23 10.83 -3.40
CA GLY A 279 -11.46 10.46 -4.09
C GLY A 279 -12.63 11.33 -3.69
N VAL A 280 -12.82 11.55 -2.39
CA VAL A 280 -13.86 12.46 -1.86
C VAL A 280 -13.62 13.89 -2.33
N ALA A 281 -12.38 14.39 -2.24
CA ALA A 281 -12.03 15.75 -2.64
C ALA A 281 -12.29 15.99 -4.14
N ILE A 282 -11.84 15.10 -5.02
CA ILE A 282 -12.07 15.20 -6.47
C ILE A 282 -13.57 15.13 -6.78
N THR A 283 -14.29 14.22 -6.12
CA THR A 283 -15.75 14.11 -6.31
C THR A 283 -16.48 15.37 -5.83
N ALA A 284 -16.03 15.98 -4.71
CA ALA A 284 -16.59 17.23 -4.22
C ALA A 284 -16.35 18.40 -5.18
N VAL A 285 -15.11 18.55 -5.68
CA VAL A 285 -14.76 19.59 -6.66
C VAL A 285 -15.65 19.49 -7.91
N VAL A 286 -15.81 18.29 -8.44
CA VAL A 286 -16.64 18.08 -9.63
C VAL A 286 -18.13 18.29 -9.32
N ALA A 287 -18.59 17.92 -8.14
CA ALA A 287 -19.98 18.13 -7.72
C ALA A 287 -20.34 19.61 -7.61
N VAL A 288 -19.42 20.46 -7.09
CA VAL A 288 -19.62 21.92 -6.99
C VAL A 288 -19.86 22.56 -8.36
N VAL A 289 -19.14 22.10 -9.39
CA VAL A 289 -19.27 22.63 -10.76
C VAL A 289 -20.46 22.05 -11.53
N THR A 290 -20.99 20.91 -11.05
CA THR A 290 -22.00 20.14 -11.78
C THR A 290 -23.42 20.40 -11.29
N PHE A 291 -23.58 20.62 -10.00
CA PHE A 291 -24.89 20.68 -9.37
C PHE A 291 -25.18 22.05 -8.75
N ASP A 292 -26.41 22.51 -8.91
CA ASP A 292 -26.93 23.68 -8.26
C ASP A 292 -27.57 23.30 -6.91
N GLY A 293 -27.20 24.02 -5.85
CA GLY A 293 -27.76 23.89 -4.51
C GLY A 293 -27.05 22.86 -3.64
N LEU A 294 -26.92 23.21 -2.35
CA LEU A 294 -26.10 22.49 -1.34
C LEU A 294 -26.42 21.00 -1.23
N GLY A 295 -27.69 20.61 -1.29
CA GLY A 295 -28.08 19.20 -1.16
C GLY A 295 -27.59 18.33 -2.32
N ALA A 296 -27.71 18.80 -3.55
CA ALA A 296 -27.27 18.09 -4.75
C ALA A 296 -25.74 18.05 -4.83
N THR A 297 -25.07 19.14 -4.47
CA THR A 297 -23.60 19.24 -4.45
C THR A 297 -22.95 18.35 -3.38
N LEU A 298 -23.56 18.22 -2.21
CA LEU A 298 -22.99 17.40 -1.14
C LEU A 298 -23.27 15.90 -1.31
N ALA A 299 -24.31 15.51 -2.06
CA ALA A 299 -24.69 14.10 -2.22
C ALA A 299 -23.58 13.23 -2.82
N PRO A 300 -22.90 13.58 -3.94
CA PRO A 300 -21.84 12.75 -4.51
C PRO A 300 -20.64 12.51 -3.58
N PRO A 301 -20.01 13.53 -2.95
CA PRO A 301 -18.88 13.29 -2.05
C PRO A 301 -19.29 12.52 -0.79
N LEU A 302 -20.49 12.70 -0.27
CA LEU A 302 -21.00 11.92 0.86
C LEU A 302 -21.25 10.47 0.48
N VAL A 303 -21.76 10.17 -0.71
CA VAL A 303 -21.89 8.81 -1.23
C VAL A 303 -20.52 8.15 -1.36
N TYR A 304 -19.54 8.84 -1.94
CA TYR A 304 -18.18 8.31 -2.06
C TYR A 304 -17.57 8.03 -0.67
N LEU A 305 -17.69 8.97 0.26
CA LEU A 305 -17.21 8.83 1.63
C LEU A 305 -17.90 7.65 2.36
N ALA A 306 -19.22 7.52 2.22
CA ALA A 306 -19.96 6.41 2.83
C ALA A 306 -19.50 5.05 2.29
N CYS A 307 -19.31 4.94 0.96
CA CYS A 307 -18.83 3.72 0.33
C CYS A 307 -17.43 3.32 0.83
N THR A 308 -16.48 4.26 0.85
CA THR A 308 -15.11 4.00 1.30
C THR A 308 -15.04 3.72 2.79
N THR A 309 -15.86 4.41 3.59
CA THR A 309 -15.96 4.16 5.05
C THR A 309 -16.54 2.78 5.34
N LEU A 310 -17.61 2.39 4.63
CA LEU A 310 -18.22 1.06 4.76
C LEU A 310 -17.27 -0.04 4.31
N GLU A 311 -16.56 0.17 3.20
CA GLU A 311 -15.56 -0.76 2.71
C GLU A 311 -14.44 -0.97 3.74
N GLY A 312 -13.79 0.10 4.20
CA GLY A 312 -12.63 0.00 5.09
C GLY A 312 -12.97 -0.52 6.50
N ASN A 313 -14.16 -0.17 7.04
CA ASN A 313 -14.54 -0.55 8.42
C ASN A 313 -15.36 -1.84 8.50
N VAL A 314 -16.00 -2.27 7.40
CA VAL A 314 -16.90 -3.44 7.41
C VAL A 314 -16.46 -4.50 6.41
N VAL A 315 -16.37 -4.15 5.12
CA VAL A 315 -16.15 -5.13 4.05
C VAL A 315 -14.76 -5.75 4.14
N THR A 316 -13.74 -4.92 4.25
CA THR A 316 -12.35 -5.38 4.32
C THR A 316 -12.10 -6.25 5.57
N PRO A 317 -12.49 -5.88 6.81
CA PRO A 317 -12.33 -6.74 7.97
C PRO A 317 -13.13 -8.04 7.90
N LEU A 318 -14.34 -8.03 7.32
CA LEU A 318 -15.17 -9.24 7.16
C LEU A 318 -14.55 -10.26 6.20
N ILE A 319 -13.98 -9.79 5.09
CA ILE A 319 -13.46 -10.66 4.04
C ILE A 319 -12.02 -11.08 4.33
N LEU A 320 -11.16 -10.14 4.70
CA LEU A 320 -9.73 -10.39 4.94
C LEU A 320 -9.44 -10.95 6.33
N GLY A 321 -10.29 -10.65 7.32
CA GLY A 321 -10.00 -10.92 8.72
C GLY A 321 -8.81 -10.11 9.24
N ARG A 322 -8.43 -10.38 10.50
CA ARG A 322 -7.35 -9.64 11.19
C ARG A 322 -5.94 -10.19 10.96
N ARG A 323 -5.78 -11.19 10.09
CA ARG A 323 -4.50 -11.94 9.98
C ARG A 323 -3.36 -11.18 9.28
N LEU A 324 -3.67 -10.17 8.50
CA LEU A 324 -2.71 -9.42 7.68
C LEU A 324 -2.74 -7.91 7.97
N GLU A 325 -3.19 -7.54 9.17
CA GLU A 325 -3.19 -6.13 9.59
C GLU A 325 -1.74 -5.60 9.62
N LEU A 326 -1.48 -4.60 8.79
CA LEU A 326 -0.26 -3.82 8.83
C LEU A 326 -0.45 -2.64 9.79
N ASN A 327 0.61 -2.25 10.47
CA ASN A 327 0.62 -1.02 11.25
C ASN A 327 0.43 0.19 10.32
N ALA A 328 -0.54 1.07 10.64
CA ALA A 328 -0.83 2.26 9.84
C ALA A 328 0.40 3.17 9.64
N ILE A 329 1.27 3.29 10.65
CA ILE A 329 2.52 4.05 10.56
C ILE A 329 3.48 3.38 9.57
N ALA A 330 3.60 2.05 9.58
CA ALA A 330 4.44 1.31 8.64
C ALA A 330 3.93 1.47 7.19
N ILE A 331 2.61 1.48 6.98
CA ILE A 331 2.00 1.76 5.68
C ILE A 331 2.37 3.18 5.22
N LEU A 332 2.19 4.19 6.08
CA LEU A 332 2.45 5.58 5.73
C LEU A 332 3.93 5.80 5.37
N ILE A 333 4.84 5.27 6.18
CA ILE A 333 6.29 5.33 5.92
C ILE A 333 6.62 4.58 4.62
N GLY A 334 6.07 3.40 4.42
CA GLY A 334 6.29 2.61 3.20
C GLY A 334 5.78 3.30 1.94
N VAL A 335 4.59 3.90 1.99
CA VAL A 335 4.02 4.68 0.87
C VAL A 335 4.89 5.91 0.59
N ALA A 336 5.31 6.65 1.62
CA ALA A 336 6.20 7.81 1.45
C ALA A 336 7.56 7.40 0.86
N ALA A 337 8.17 6.33 1.38
CA ALA A 337 9.46 5.84 0.90
C ALA A 337 9.39 5.33 -0.55
N MET A 338 8.37 4.52 -0.88
CA MET A 338 8.18 4.00 -2.24
C MET A 338 7.76 5.09 -3.22
N GLY A 339 6.97 6.07 -2.76
CA GLY A 339 6.62 7.26 -3.55
C GLY A 339 7.83 8.12 -3.88
N TRP A 340 8.73 8.33 -2.91
CA TRP A 340 10.00 9.03 -3.12
C TRP A 340 10.92 8.26 -4.07
N LEU A 341 10.98 6.93 -3.94
CA LEU A 341 11.90 6.08 -4.70
C LEU A 341 11.45 5.91 -6.16
N TRP A 342 10.17 5.64 -6.38
CA TRP A 342 9.61 5.22 -7.68
C TRP A 342 8.37 6.01 -8.13
N GLY A 343 8.08 7.13 -7.48
CA GLY A 343 6.94 7.99 -7.83
C GLY A 343 5.58 7.30 -7.66
N ALA A 344 4.63 7.63 -8.53
CA ALA A 344 3.25 7.12 -8.45
C ALA A 344 3.16 5.58 -8.51
N VAL A 345 4.01 4.94 -9.33
CA VAL A 345 4.05 3.46 -9.41
C VAL A 345 4.53 2.85 -8.09
N GLY A 346 5.52 3.50 -7.44
CA GLY A 346 6.01 3.10 -6.13
C GLY A 346 4.94 3.19 -5.06
N VAL A 347 4.17 4.26 -5.03
CA VAL A 347 3.05 4.44 -4.11
C VAL A 347 2.02 3.30 -4.27
N PHE A 348 1.68 2.95 -5.51
CA PHE A 348 0.76 1.86 -5.82
C PHE A 348 1.29 0.48 -5.38
N LEU A 349 2.59 0.25 -5.54
CA LEU A 349 3.25 -1.00 -5.16
C LEU A 349 3.58 -1.09 -3.66
N ALA A 350 3.53 0.02 -2.91
CA ALA A 350 3.99 0.07 -1.52
C ALA A 350 3.29 -0.95 -0.62
N VAL A 351 1.96 -1.00 -0.66
CA VAL A 351 1.19 -1.93 0.20
C VAL A 351 1.39 -3.38 -0.20
N PRO A 352 1.27 -3.78 -1.50
CA PRO A 352 1.61 -5.13 -1.93
C PRO A 352 3.02 -5.59 -1.49
N LEU A 353 4.01 -4.73 -1.66
CA LEU A 353 5.39 -5.06 -1.29
C LEU A 353 5.58 -5.15 0.22
N LEU A 354 4.93 -4.27 1.01
CA LEU A 354 4.95 -4.34 2.47
C LEU A 354 4.32 -5.63 2.99
N VAL A 355 3.17 -6.04 2.43
CA VAL A 355 2.52 -7.30 2.78
C VAL A 355 3.39 -8.49 2.43
N ALA A 356 4.00 -8.49 1.24
CA ALA A 356 4.93 -9.53 0.83
C ALA A 356 6.14 -9.59 1.79
N PHE A 357 6.74 -8.45 2.09
CA PHE A 357 7.86 -8.35 3.01
C PHE A 357 7.52 -8.81 4.43
N LYS A 358 6.38 -8.35 4.98
CA LYS A 358 5.87 -8.82 6.28
C LYS A 358 5.68 -10.33 6.29
N THR A 359 5.02 -10.88 5.26
CA THR A 359 4.77 -12.33 5.18
C THR A 359 6.07 -13.12 5.17
N VAL A 360 7.10 -12.65 4.47
CA VAL A 360 8.44 -13.27 4.50
C VAL A 360 9.06 -13.16 5.89
N CYS A 361 8.99 -11.99 6.55
CA CYS A 361 9.51 -11.79 7.90
C CYS A 361 8.83 -12.70 8.93
N ASP A 362 7.52 -12.92 8.81
CA ASP A 362 6.75 -13.78 9.73
C ASP A 362 7.17 -15.27 9.61
N HIS A 363 7.69 -15.70 8.46
CA HIS A 363 8.14 -17.08 8.23
C HIS A 363 9.64 -17.31 8.51
N LEU A 364 10.43 -16.25 8.68
CA LEU A 364 11.86 -16.34 8.94
C LEU A 364 12.16 -16.06 10.43
N PRO A 365 12.71 -17.03 11.21
CA PRO A 365 12.97 -16.84 12.64
C PRO A 365 13.84 -15.63 12.96
N SER A 366 14.84 -15.35 12.12
CA SER A 366 15.75 -14.23 12.29
C SER A 366 15.12 -12.85 12.10
N TRP A 367 13.96 -12.77 11.44
CA TRP A 367 13.30 -11.53 11.04
C TRP A 367 11.94 -11.33 11.73
N HIS A 368 11.60 -12.21 12.68
CA HIS A 368 10.32 -12.20 13.38
C HIS A 368 10.04 -10.87 14.11
N VAL A 369 11.08 -10.21 14.64
CA VAL A 369 10.96 -8.89 15.31
C VAL A 369 10.51 -7.82 14.31
N LEU A 370 11.02 -7.85 13.08
CA LEU A 370 10.61 -6.94 12.00
C LEU A 370 9.17 -7.23 11.56
N GLY A 371 8.79 -8.49 11.44
CA GLY A 371 7.41 -8.91 11.15
C GLY A 371 6.42 -8.41 12.21
N ALA A 372 6.78 -8.51 13.48
CA ALA A 372 5.99 -8.01 14.60
C ALA A 372 5.85 -6.47 14.59
N PHE A 373 6.91 -5.75 14.24
CA PHE A 373 6.87 -4.28 14.11
C PHE A 373 5.98 -3.82 12.95
N LEU A 374 6.01 -4.52 11.84
CA LEU A 374 5.15 -4.25 10.68
C LEU A 374 3.69 -4.65 10.93
N GLY A 375 3.43 -5.56 11.85
CA GLY A 375 2.09 -5.98 12.27
C GLY A 375 1.42 -4.97 13.20
N GLY A 376 0.08 -4.90 13.13
CA GLY A 376 -0.72 -3.98 13.96
C GLY A 376 -0.87 -4.36 15.43
N SER A 377 -0.41 -5.54 15.88
CA SER A 377 -0.64 -6.04 17.23
C SER A 377 0.63 -6.51 17.94
N LEU A 378 1.21 -5.64 18.74
CA LEU A 378 2.24 -6.01 19.73
C LEU A 378 1.68 -6.89 20.87
N THR A 379 0.38 -6.86 21.11
CA THR A 379 -0.32 -7.63 22.15
C THR A 379 -0.35 -9.14 21.87
N ARG A 380 -0.44 -9.56 20.62
CA ARG A 380 -0.46 -11.00 20.27
C ARG A 380 0.86 -11.72 20.55
N THR A 381 1.97 -11.02 20.34
CA THR A 381 3.32 -11.61 20.58
C THR A 381 3.52 -11.90 22.08
N ALA A 382 2.95 -11.08 22.95
CA ALA A 382 2.96 -11.29 24.40
C ALA A 382 2.02 -12.42 24.81
N GLU A 383 0.82 -12.50 24.24
CA GLU A 383 -0.16 -13.57 24.53
C GLU A 383 0.31 -14.93 23.99
N ASP A 384 0.89 -15.01 22.79
CA ASP A 384 1.47 -16.23 22.22
C ASP A 384 2.74 -16.66 22.97
N ALA A 385 3.55 -15.72 23.46
CA ALA A 385 4.69 -16.00 24.31
C ALA A 385 4.24 -16.52 25.70
N GLN A 386 3.20 -15.94 26.25
CA GLN A 386 2.59 -16.36 27.52
C GLN A 386 1.94 -17.75 27.39
N ALA A 387 1.15 -17.98 26.34
CA ALA A 387 0.54 -19.28 26.06
C ALA A 387 1.59 -20.40 25.82
N ARG A 388 2.73 -20.09 25.21
CA ARG A 388 3.85 -21.03 25.07
C ARG A 388 4.57 -21.27 26.38
N SER A 389 4.72 -20.25 27.22
CA SER A 389 5.28 -20.38 28.57
C SER A 389 4.40 -21.26 29.45
N ASP A 390 3.09 -21.04 29.40
CA ASP A 390 2.09 -21.81 30.18
C ASP A 390 2.00 -23.27 29.69
N ALA A 391 2.15 -23.50 28.38
CA ALA A 391 2.19 -24.85 27.80
C ALA A 391 3.47 -25.63 28.12
N LEU A 392 4.57 -24.95 28.42
CA LEU A 392 5.85 -25.54 28.81
C LEU A 392 5.99 -25.68 30.34
N GLY A 393 5.31 -24.80 31.12
CA GLY A 393 5.32 -24.83 32.59
C GLY A 393 4.31 -25.80 33.25
N GLY A 394 3.41 -26.38 32.49
CA GLY A 394 2.37 -27.31 32.98
C GLY A 394 2.75 -28.79 32.93
N LYS A 395 4.04 -29.13 32.90
CA LYS A 395 4.56 -30.51 32.89
C LYS A 395 5.46 -30.84 34.08
N ASP A 396 5.14 -30.31 35.25
CA ASP A 396 5.69 -30.77 36.52
C ASP A 396 4.63 -31.49 37.38
#